data_ee663a79011fd3f98ec0c2beb0991b04
#
_entry.id   ee663a79011fd3f98ec0c2beb0991b04
#
_cell.length_a   1.000
_cell.length_b   1.000
_cell.length_c   1.000
_cell.angle_alpha   90.00
_cell.angle_beta   90.00
_cell.angle_gamma   90.00
#
_symmetry.space_group_name_H-M   'P 1'
#
loop_
_entity.id
_entity.type
_entity.pdbx_description
1 polymer ?
#
loop_
_entity_poly.entity_id
_entity_poly.type
_entity_poly.pdbx_seq_one_letter_code
_entity_poly.pdbx_strand_id
1 'polypeptide(L)'
;ALDRVLDVKIMCRARPTDKQRLVQLLQQKGAVVAVTGDGTNDAPALKAAQVGLSMGDGTSVAKEASDITIIDNSFSSITRAVMWGRSLYRNIQKFLLFQLTINVAACLIVLLGSLLGTESPLTITQMLWVNLIMDTFAAGALASLPPNERVMKDKPRRSGKDGDFIITRPMAYNIFGVGFAFVIVLMGLLLHFHAQDGLT
;
A
#
# COMPACT_ATOMS: atom_id res chain seq x y z
N ALA A 1 31.82 -8.36 7.95
CA ALA A 1 31.16 -8.20 6.65
C ALA A 1 29.80 -7.50 6.79
N LEU A 2 28.96 -7.91 7.73
CA LEU A 2 27.59 -7.37 7.93
C LEU A 2 27.59 -5.86 8.26
N ASP A 3 28.58 -5.38 9.01
CA ASP A 3 28.61 -3.99 9.49
C ASP A 3 28.98 -2.98 8.40
N ARG A 4 29.71 -3.41 7.38
CA ARG A 4 30.18 -2.56 6.28
C ARG A 4 29.38 -2.74 4.98
N VAL A 5 28.33 -3.55 4.97
CA VAL A 5 27.60 -3.86 3.74
C VAL A 5 26.89 -2.63 3.15
N LEU A 6 26.45 -1.69 3.99
CA LEU A 6 25.80 -0.45 3.55
C LEU A 6 26.79 0.54 2.91
N ASP A 7 28.09 0.39 3.18
CA ASP A 7 29.15 1.25 2.64
C ASP A 7 29.65 0.77 1.27
N VAL A 8 29.27 -0.46 0.87
CA VAL A 8 29.69 -1.04 -0.42
C VAL A 8 28.99 -0.30 -1.55
N LYS A 9 29.78 0.40 -2.36
CA LYS A 9 29.31 1.12 -3.55
C LYS A 9 29.60 0.36 -4.84
N ILE A 10 30.72 -0.38 -4.87
CA ILE A 10 31.20 -1.10 -6.05
C ILE A 10 31.69 -2.48 -5.61
N MET A 11 31.26 -3.50 -6.32
CA MET A 11 31.71 -4.87 -6.14
C MET A 11 32.18 -5.41 -7.50
N CYS A 12 33.46 -5.66 -7.66
CA CYS A 12 34.05 -6.13 -8.90
C CYS A 12 34.34 -7.64 -8.86
N ARG A 13 34.23 -8.29 -10.02
CA ARG A 13 34.51 -9.74 -10.20
C ARG A 13 33.72 -10.63 -9.24
N ALA A 14 32.47 -10.25 -8.95
CA ALA A 14 31.61 -11.00 -8.07
C ALA A 14 31.10 -12.29 -8.75
N ARG A 15 31.11 -13.38 -8.01
CA ARG A 15 30.44 -14.62 -8.40
C ARG A 15 28.92 -14.47 -8.22
N PRO A 16 28.10 -15.28 -8.89
CA PRO A 16 26.64 -15.26 -8.71
C PRO A 16 26.21 -15.36 -7.24
N THR A 17 26.88 -16.22 -6.48
CA THR A 17 26.65 -16.40 -5.04
C THR A 17 27.02 -15.16 -4.21
N ASP A 18 28.02 -14.39 -4.62
CA ASP A 18 28.41 -13.17 -3.92
C ASP A 18 27.40 -12.06 -4.12
N LYS A 19 26.81 -11.96 -5.33
CA LYS A 19 25.72 -11.04 -5.63
C LYS A 19 24.49 -11.37 -4.79
N GLN A 20 24.10 -12.64 -4.74
CA GLN A 20 22.97 -13.10 -3.91
C GLN A 20 23.22 -12.81 -2.44
N ARG A 21 24.42 -13.10 -1.93
CA ARG A 21 24.81 -12.83 -0.54
C ARG A 21 24.72 -11.36 -0.19
N LEU A 22 25.16 -10.47 -1.10
CA LEU A 22 25.03 -9.02 -0.91
C LEU A 22 23.56 -8.61 -0.72
N VAL A 23 22.67 -9.11 -1.57
CA VAL A 23 21.22 -8.87 -1.47
C VAL A 23 20.70 -9.31 -0.11
N GLN A 24 21.00 -10.53 0.31
CA GLN A 24 20.57 -11.08 1.59
C GLN A 24 21.09 -10.27 2.79
N LEU A 25 22.34 -9.83 2.75
CA LEU A 25 22.92 -9.01 3.82
C LEU A 25 22.25 -7.63 3.91
N LEU A 26 21.93 -7.00 2.78
CA LEU A 26 21.18 -5.74 2.74
C LEU A 26 19.77 -5.91 3.31
N GLN A 27 19.09 -7.01 2.96
CA GLN A 27 17.77 -7.36 3.49
C GLN A 27 17.81 -7.59 5.02
N GLN A 28 18.83 -8.26 5.54
CA GLN A 28 19.03 -8.45 6.98
C GLN A 28 19.23 -7.13 7.72
N LYS A 29 19.73 -6.08 7.06
CA LYS A 29 19.81 -4.72 7.59
C LYS A 29 18.50 -3.92 7.46
N GLY A 30 17.42 -4.57 7.01
CA GLY A 30 16.10 -3.95 6.85
C GLY A 30 15.92 -3.13 5.56
N ALA A 31 16.85 -3.23 4.61
CA ALA A 31 16.70 -2.57 3.32
C ALA A 31 15.71 -3.33 2.42
N VAL A 32 14.92 -2.59 1.64
CA VAL A 32 14.18 -3.13 0.50
C VAL A 32 15.10 -3.07 -0.71
N VAL A 33 15.43 -4.24 -1.27
CA VAL A 33 16.44 -4.36 -2.32
C VAL A 33 15.79 -4.68 -3.65
N ALA A 34 16.06 -3.87 -4.65
CA ALA A 34 15.80 -4.18 -6.05
C ALA A 34 17.12 -4.51 -6.75
N VAL A 35 17.10 -5.51 -7.61
CA VAL A 35 18.26 -5.95 -8.39
C VAL A 35 17.93 -5.89 -9.87
N THR A 36 18.84 -5.34 -10.66
CA THR A 36 18.77 -5.42 -12.12
C THR A 36 19.82 -6.37 -12.64
N GLY A 37 19.47 -7.17 -13.64
CA GLY A 37 20.38 -8.11 -14.27
C GLY A 37 19.89 -8.57 -15.63
N ASP A 38 20.83 -8.98 -16.50
CA ASP A 38 20.57 -9.44 -17.87
C ASP A 38 21.09 -10.86 -18.14
N GLY A 39 21.96 -11.36 -17.27
CA GLY A 39 22.65 -12.63 -17.46
C GLY A 39 22.18 -13.74 -16.54
N THR A 40 22.50 -14.97 -16.93
CA THR A 40 22.27 -16.18 -16.12
C THR A 40 22.91 -16.09 -14.74
N ASN A 41 24.05 -15.38 -14.64
CA ASN A 41 24.78 -15.17 -13.39
C ASN A 41 24.06 -14.27 -12.39
N ASP A 42 23.06 -13.51 -12.86
CA ASP A 42 22.28 -12.59 -12.02
C ASP A 42 21.01 -13.26 -11.45
N ALA A 43 20.60 -14.37 -12.03
CA ALA A 43 19.36 -15.06 -11.65
C ALA A 43 19.26 -15.37 -10.13
N PRO A 44 20.30 -15.84 -9.42
CA PRO A 44 20.21 -16.06 -7.99
C PRO A 44 19.97 -14.77 -7.19
N ALA A 45 20.57 -13.65 -7.63
CA ALA A 45 20.40 -12.35 -6.99
C ALA A 45 19.03 -11.74 -7.30
N LEU A 46 18.56 -11.85 -8.57
CA LEU A 46 17.22 -11.43 -8.99
C LEU A 46 16.15 -12.12 -8.17
N LYS A 47 16.24 -13.43 -8.01
CA LYS A 47 15.27 -14.23 -7.25
C LYS A 47 15.33 -13.98 -5.73
N ALA A 48 16.49 -13.57 -5.21
CA ALA A 48 16.64 -13.28 -3.78
C ALA A 48 16.19 -11.86 -3.41
N ALA A 49 16.11 -10.94 -4.36
CA ALA A 49 15.67 -9.56 -4.15
C ALA A 49 14.16 -9.49 -3.85
N GLN A 50 13.70 -8.39 -3.24
CA GLN A 50 12.26 -8.11 -3.15
C GLN A 50 11.66 -7.72 -4.51
N VAL A 51 12.47 -7.16 -5.40
CA VAL A 51 12.08 -6.86 -6.78
C VAL A 51 13.25 -7.19 -7.70
N GLY A 52 13.10 -8.23 -8.51
CA GLY A 52 14.02 -8.58 -9.58
C GLY A 52 13.60 -7.91 -10.89
N LEU A 53 14.53 -7.23 -11.54
CA LEU A 53 14.31 -6.53 -12.81
C LEU A 53 15.24 -7.10 -13.87
N SER A 54 14.70 -7.71 -14.92
CA SER A 54 15.50 -8.15 -16.08
C SER A 54 15.41 -7.14 -17.22
N MET A 55 16.45 -7.13 -18.06
CA MET A 55 16.43 -6.35 -19.29
C MET A 55 15.73 -7.12 -20.42
N GLY A 56 15.15 -6.40 -21.38
CA GLY A 56 14.44 -6.98 -22.52
C GLY A 56 15.33 -7.88 -23.37
N ASP A 57 16.60 -7.53 -23.52
CA ASP A 57 17.63 -8.32 -24.23
C ASP A 57 18.33 -9.37 -23.34
N GLY A 58 17.92 -9.45 -22.06
CA GLY A 58 18.47 -10.42 -21.13
C GLY A 58 18.13 -11.87 -21.46
N THR A 59 18.89 -12.79 -20.86
CA THR A 59 18.69 -14.25 -21.05
C THR A 59 17.31 -14.69 -20.53
N SER A 60 16.78 -15.78 -21.08
CA SER A 60 15.52 -16.38 -20.60
C SER A 60 15.56 -16.71 -19.12
N VAL A 61 16.70 -17.18 -18.64
CA VAL A 61 16.92 -17.49 -17.20
C VAL A 61 16.80 -16.23 -16.32
N ALA A 62 17.37 -15.10 -16.76
CA ALA A 62 17.25 -13.83 -16.01
C ALA A 62 15.79 -13.34 -16.00
N LYS A 63 15.09 -13.44 -17.15
CA LYS A 63 13.66 -13.08 -17.26
C LYS A 63 12.77 -13.94 -16.37
N GLU A 64 13.01 -15.24 -16.34
CA GLU A 64 12.25 -16.17 -15.49
C GLU A 64 12.51 -15.96 -13.98
N ALA A 65 13.72 -15.52 -13.62
CA ALA A 65 14.10 -15.21 -12.24
C ALA A 65 13.66 -13.83 -11.77
N SER A 66 13.17 -12.96 -12.67
CA SER A 66 12.77 -11.58 -12.37
C SER A 66 11.26 -11.43 -12.21
N ASP A 67 10.84 -10.39 -11.48
CA ASP A 67 9.43 -10.01 -11.31
C ASP A 67 8.96 -9.08 -12.43
N ILE A 68 9.88 -8.30 -13.00
CA ILE A 68 9.58 -7.29 -14.03
C ILE A 68 10.65 -7.36 -15.13
N THR A 69 10.21 -7.31 -16.39
CA THR A 69 11.11 -7.21 -17.56
C THR A 69 11.01 -5.82 -18.19
N ILE A 70 12.15 -5.13 -18.32
CA ILE A 70 12.28 -3.80 -18.92
C ILE A 70 12.50 -3.95 -20.42
N ILE A 71 11.43 -3.84 -21.20
CA ILE A 71 11.42 -4.15 -22.64
C ILE A 71 12.32 -3.21 -23.45
N ASP A 72 12.37 -1.94 -23.09
CA ASP A 72 13.14 -0.90 -23.78
C ASP A 72 14.60 -0.79 -23.33
N ASN A 73 15.04 -1.65 -22.43
CA ASN A 73 16.40 -1.68 -21.85
C ASN A 73 16.83 -0.32 -21.24
N SER A 74 15.86 0.55 -20.93
CA SER A 74 16.15 1.90 -20.48
C SER A 74 16.11 1.99 -18.95
N PHE A 75 17.16 2.58 -18.37
CA PHE A 75 17.22 2.85 -16.93
C PHE A 75 16.14 3.88 -16.49
N SER A 76 15.72 4.76 -17.40
CA SER A 76 14.63 5.72 -17.14
C SER A 76 13.30 5.01 -16.91
N SER A 77 13.04 3.89 -17.56
CA SER A 77 11.83 3.08 -17.37
C SER A 77 11.78 2.42 -16.00
N ILE A 78 12.94 2.03 -15.43
CA ILE A 78 13.04 1.58 -14.03
C ILE A 78 12.60 2.69 -13.08
N THR A 79 13.09 3.91 -13.29
CA THR A 79 12.71 5.06 -12.46
C THR A 79 11.21 5.35 -12.54
N ARG A 80 10.62 5.27 -13.74
CA ARG A 80 9.18 5.40 -13.93
C ARG A 80 8.41 4.28 -13.23
N ALA A 81 8.87 3.03 -13.33
CA ALA A 81 8.24 1.89 -12.64
C ALA A 81 8.22 2.10 -11.12
N VAL A 82 9.31 2.57 -10.53
CA VAL A 82 9.39 2.93 -9.10
C VAL A 82 8.40 4.05 -8.75
N MET A 83 8.32 5.09 -9.59
CA MET A 83 7.38 6.20 -9.38
C MET A 83 5.93 5.71 -9.43
N TRP A 84 5.57 4.89 -10.40
CA TRP A 84 4.23 4.29 -10.51
C TRP A 84 3.91 3.40 -9.30
N GLY A 85 4.82 2.51 -8.91
CA GLY A 85 4.64 1.63 -7.75
C GLY A 85 4.44 2.41 -6.45
N ARG A 86 5.22 3.46 -6.22
CA ARG A 86 5.05 4.35 -5.04
C ARG A 86 3.74 5.13 -5.08
N SER A 87 3.33 5.60 -6.26
CA SER A 87 2.05 6.31 -6.44
C SER A 87 0.87 5.38 -6.19
N LEU A 88 0.91 4.16 -6.74
CA LEU A 88 -0.10 3.14 -6.52
C LEU A 88 -0.24 2.81 -5.03
N TYR A 89 0.88 2.61 -4.34
CA TYR A 89 0.87 2.36 -2.90
C TYR A 89 0.20 3.49 -2.10
N ARG A 90 0.48 4.76 -2.43
CA ARG A 90 -0.19 5.91 -1.80
C ARG A 90 -1.69 5.93 -2.10
N ASN A 91 -2.10 5.57 -3.31
CA ASN A 91 -3.52 5.50 -3.66
C ASN A 91 -4.23 4.39 -2.89
N ILE A 92 -3.59 3.22 -2.71
CA ILE A 92 -4.10 2.15 -1.85
C ILE A 92 -4.25 2.64 -0.40
N GLN A 93 -3.27 3.36 0.14
CA GLN A 93 -3.38 3.92 1.49
C GLN A 93 -4.55 4.90 1.63
N LYS A 94 -4.77 5.78 0.64
CA LYS A 94 -5.92 6.70 0.63
C LYS A 94 -7.25 5.94 0.56
N PHE A 95 -7.32 4.90 -0.28
CA PHE A 95 -8.50 4.05 -0.38
C PHE A 95 -8.81 3.37 0.95
N LEU A 96 -7.81 2.75 1.59
CA LEU A 96 -7.97 2.11 2.89
C LEU A 96 -8.37 3.11 3.97
N LEU A 97 -7.78 4.31 3.99
CA LEU A 97 -8.17 5.36 4.94
C LEU A 97 -9.65 5.71 4.81
N PHE A 98 -10.10 5.97 3.59
CA PHE A 98 -11.49 6.29 3.28
C PHE A 98 -12.43 5.14 3.67
N GLN A 99 -12.16 3.94 3.19
CA GLN A 99 -12.97 2.75 3.40
C GLN A 99 -13.12 2.39 4.88
N LEU A 100 -12.01 2.35 5.61
CA LEU A 100 -12.03 2.02 7.03
C LEU A 100 -12.75 3.09 7.86
N THR A 101 -12.60 4.37 7.52
CA THR A 101 -13.31 5.46 8.21
C THR A 101 -14.83 5.29 8.11
N ILE A 102 -15.33 5.01 6.91
CA ILE A 102 -16.77 4.83 6.69
C ILE A 102 -17.28 3.57 7.36
N ASN A 103 -16.56 2.46 7.25
CA ASN A 103 -16.98 1.20 7.89
C ASN A 103 -16.99 1.31 9.42
N VAL A 104 -16.00 1.96 10.03
CA VAL A 104 -15.96 2.21 11.47
C VAL A 104 -17.15 3.10 11.87
N ALA A 105 -17.41 4.18 11.13
CA ALA A 105 -18.57 5.05 11.41
C ALA A 105 -19.89 4.29 11.30
N ALA A 106 -20.10 3.50 10.24
CA ALA A 106 -21.31 2.71 10.04
C ALA A 106 -21.52 1.69 11.17
N CYS A 107 -20.49 0.95 11.55
CA CYS A 107 -20.56 0.00 12.67
C CYS A 107 -20.92 0.69 14.00
N LEU A 108 -20.31 1.85 14.28
CA LEU A 108 -20.59 2.60 15.49
C LEU A 108 -22.01 3.16 15.52
N ILE A 109 -22.53 3.65 14.40
CA ILE A 109 -23.90 4.16 14.30
C ILE A 109 -24.90 3.04 14.57
N VAL A 110 -24.72 1.87 13.95
CA VAL A 110 -25.61 0.72 14.18
C VAL A 110 -25.53 0.24 15.63
N LEU A 111 -24.33 0.15 16.19
CA LEU A 111 -24.12 -0.26 17.59
C LEU A 111 -24.80 0.72 18.56
N LEU A 112 -24.56 2.02 18.43
CA LEU A 112 -25.12 3.03 19.30
C LEU A 112 -26.64 3.16 19.15
N GLY A 113 -27.16 3.09 17.92
CA GLY A 113 -28.61 3.08 17.66
C GLY A 113 -29.26 1.90 18.35
N SER A 114 -28.70 0.71 18.26
CA SER A 114 -29.20 -0.49 18.96
C SER A 114 -29.19 -0.34 20.50
N LEU A 115 -28.15 0.27 21.07
CA LEU A 115 -28.02 0.50 22.51
C LEU A 115 -29.03 1.53 23.01
N LEU A 116 -29.37 2.52 22.18
CA LEU A 116 -30.38 3.54 22.51
C LEU A 116 -31.85 3.07 22.32
N GLY A 117 -32.03 1.81 21.85
CA GLY A 117 -33.36 1.23 21.63
C GLY A 117 -34.06 1.78 20.40
N THR A 118 -33.38 2.51 19.52
CA THR A 118 -33.93 2.95 18.25
C THR A 118 -33.95 1.78 17.25
N GLU A 119 -34.89 1.82 16.28
CA GLU A 119 -34.82 0.90 15.16
C GLU A 119 -33.44 1.03 14.46
N SER A 120 -32.92 -0.08 13.92
CA SER A 120 -31.60 -0.08 13.30
C SER A 120 -31.50 1.00 12.22
N PRO A 121 -30.67 2.03 12.38
CA PRO A 121 -30.59 3.17 11.45
C PRO A 121 -30.12 2.77 10.05
N LEU A 122 -29.46 1.61 9.92
CA LEU A 122 -29.01 1.04 8.67
C LEU A 122 -29.32 -0.46 8.63
N THR A 123 -30.05 -0.89 7.61
CA THR A 123 -30.23 -2.31 7.34
C THR A 123 -28.99 -2.94 6.71
N ILE A 124 -28.83 -4.25 6.86
CA ILE A 124 -27.71 -5.00 6.27
C ILE A 124 -27.67 -4.78 4.74
N THR A 125 -28.82 -4.77 4.09
CA THR A 125 -28.92 -4.55 2.64
C THR A 125 -28.42 -3.16 2.23
N GLN A 126 -28.78 -2.12 3.01
CA GLN A 126 -28.31 -0.75 2.77
C GLN A 126 -26.80 -0.63 2.95
N MET A 127 -26.24 -1.26 3.99
CA MET A 127 -24.79 -1.28 4.20
C MET A 127 -24.05 -1.97 3.03
N LEU A 128 -24.56 -3.09 2.54
CA LEU A 128 -23.98 -3.79 1.38
C LEU A 128 -24.04 -2.93 0.12
N TRP A 129 -25.17 -2.26 -0.14
CA TRP A 129 -25.34 -1.37 -1.29
C TRP A 129 -24.40 -0.18 -1.23
N VAL A 130 -24.31 0.50 -0.09
CA VAL A 130 -23.40 1.64 0.09
C VAL A 130 -21.96 1.21 -0.11
N ASN A 131 -21.51 0.10 0.49
CA ASN A 131 -20.17 -0.40 0.31
C ASN A 131 -19.90 -0.75 -1.16
N LEU A 132 -20.79 -1.48 -1.83
CA LEU A 132 -20.59 -1.88 -3.23
C LEU A 132 -20.45 -0.67 -4.16
N ILE A 133 -21.35 0.31 -4.05
CA ILE A 133 -21.33 1.51 -4.89
C ILE A 133 -20.09 2.34 -4.58
N MET A 134 -19.82 2.57 -3.31
CA MET A 134 -18.72 3.41 -2.84
C MET A 134 -17.36 2.81 -3.22
N ASP A 135 -17.18 1.50 -3.02
CA ASP A 135 -15.94 0.81 -3.38
C ASP A 135 -15.66 0.89 -4.88
N THR A 136 -16.69 0.69 -5.70
CA THR A 136 -16.56 0.74 -7.16
C THR A 136 -16.13 2.14 -7.63
N PHE A 137 -16.81 3.19 -7.16
CA PHE A 137 -16.48 4.56 -7.56
C PHE A 137 -15.15 5.05 -6.97
N ALA A 138 -14.89 4.76 -5.69
CA ALA A 138 -13.65 5.16 -5.04
C ALA A 138 -12.44 4.45 -5.64
N ALA A 139 -12.54 3.14 -5.89
CA ALA A 139 -11.48 2.38 -6.55
C ALA A 139 -11.23 2.89 -7.98
N GLY A 140 -12.27 3.15 -8.77
CA GLY A 140 -12.18 3.70 -10.10
C GLY A 140 -11.53 5.09 -10.12
N ALA A 141 -11.95 5.99 -9.22
CA ALA A 141 -11.38 7.32 -9.11
C ALA A 141 -9.89 7.30 -8.72
N LEU A 142 -9.51 6.47 -7.74
CA LEU A 142 -8.12 6.35 -7.29
C LEU A 142 -7.22 5.64 -8.31
N ALA A 143 -7.77 4.67 -9.05
CA ALA A 143 -7.04 3.99 -10.13
C ALA A 143 -6.74 4.94 -11.31
N SER A 144 -7.60 5.93 -11.56
CA SER A 144 -7.45 6.92 -12.63
C SER A 144 -6.45 8.02 -12.30
N LEU A 145 -5.94 8.10 -11.07
CA LEU A 145 -4.99 9.15 -10.69
C LEU A 145 -3.62 8.94 -11.35
N PRO A 146 -3.08 9.97 -12.03
CA PRO A 146 -1.76 9.89 -12.61
C PRO A 146 -0.67 9.77 -11.54
N PRO A 147 0.49 9.21 -11.87
CA PRO A 147 1.60 9.10 -10.93
C PRO A 147 2.10 10.50 -10.55
N ASN A 148 2.47 10.65 -9.29
CA ASN A 148 2.94 11.93 -8.76
C ASN A 148 4.47 11.88 -8.55
N GLU A 149 5.21 12.77 -9.21
CA GLU A 149 6.67 12.85 -9.07
C GLU A 149 7.14 13.13 -7.64
N ARG A 150 6.30 13.73 -6.80
CA ARG A 150 6.63 14.00 -5.40
C ARG A 150 6.92 12.73 -4.59
N VAL A 151 6.37 11.58 -5.02
CA VAL A 151 6.62 10.29 -4.35
C VAL A 151 8.08 9.84 -4.43
N MET A 152 8.85 10.36 -5.39
CA MET A 152 10.26 10.05 -5.53
C MET A 152 11.13 10.70 -4.45
N LYS A 153 10.63 11.75 -3.79
CA LYS A 153 11.29 12.40 -2.65
C LYS A 153 11.06 11.67 -1.32
N ASP A 154 10.13 10.73 -1.29
CA ASP A 154 9.84 9.97 -0.08
C ASP A 154 10.99 9.02 0.26
N LYS A 155 11.22 8.86 1.56
CA LYS A 155 12.19 7.88 2.05
C LYS A 155 11.73 6.45 1.68
N PRO A 156 12.68 5.54 1.39
CA PRO A 156 12.35 4.13 1.19
C PRO A 156 11.64 3.55 2.42
N ARG A 157 10.70 2.65 2.18
CA ARG A 157 10.04 1.91 3.27
C ARG A 157 11.03 0.93 3.91
N ARG A 158 10.86 0.72 5.19
CA ARG A 158 11.60 -0.32 5.91
C ARG A 158 10.93 -1.68 5.70
N SER A 159 11.73 -2.71 5.56
CA SER A 159 11.28 -4.10 5.47
C SER A 159 11.69 -4.86 6.74
N GLY A 160 10.99 -5.97 7.03
CA GLY A 160 11.30 -6.82 8.18
C GLY A 160 10.37 -6.62 9.37
N LYS A 161 10.79 -7.05 10.57
CA LYS A 161 9.97 -7.02 11.80
C LYS A 161 9.55 -5.60 12.22
N ASP A 162 10.39 -4.60 11.92
CA ASP A 162 10.12 -3.17 12.17
C ASP A 162 9.64 -2.46 10.89
N GLY A 163 9.09 -3.22 9.94
CA GLY A 163 8.59 -2.69 8.67
C GLY A 163 7.41 -1.74 8.84
N ASP A 164 7.28 -0.81 7.91
CA ASP A 164 6.17 0.13 7.89
C ASP A 164 4.87 -0.61 7.53
N PHE A 165 3.90 -0.59 8.42
CA PHE A 165 2.55 -1.09 8.15
C PHE A 165 1.85 -0.24 7.09
N ILE A 166 0.92 -0.85 6.34
CA ILE A 166 0.08 -0.13 5.37
C ILE A 166 -0.74 0.95 6.09
N ILE A 167 -1.31 0.59 7.25
CA ILE A 167 -2.02 1.52 8.12
C ILE A 167 -1.03 2.06 9.13
N THR A 168 -0.64 3.32 8.95
CA THR A 168 0.24 4.02 9.88
C THR A 168 -0.52 4.50 11.12
N ARG A 169 0.19 4.75 12.23
CA ARG A 169 -0.44 5.30 13.45
C ARG A 169 -1.21 6.60 13.19
N PRO A 170 -0.69 7.59 12.43
CA PRO A 170 -1.47 8.77 12.07
C PRO A 170 -2.74 8.46 11.28
N MET A 171 -2.70 7.46 10.38
CA MET A 171 -3.90 7.02 9.66
C MET A 171 -4.93 6.42 10.61
N ALA A 172 -4.53 5.60 11.57
CA ALA A 172 -5.42 5.05 12.57
C ALA A 172 -6.11 6.16 13.39
N TYR A 173 -5.37 7.17 13.85
CA TYR A 173 -5.96 8.33 14.54
C TYR A 173 -6.96 9.08 13.67
N ASN A 174 -6.68 9.26 12.38
CA ASN A 174 -7.62 9.89 11.45
C ASN A 174 -8.88 9.04 11.25
N ILE A 175 -8.74 7.71 11.09
CA ILE A 175 -9.87 6.78 10.92
C ILE A 175 -10.83 6.90 12.12
N PHE A 176 -10.30 6.77 13.33
CA PHE A 176 -11.13 6.83 14.53
C PHE A 176 -11.63 8.24 14.82
N GLY A 177 -10.80 9.27 14.65
CA GLY A 177 -11.18 10.66 14.92
C GLY A 177 -12.28 11.16 13.97
N VAL A 178 -12.07 10.99 12.67
CA VAL A 178 -13.07 11.39 11.65
C VAL A 178 -14.29 10.49 11.72
N GLY A 179 -14.12 9.17 11.89
CA GLY A 179 -15.22 8.23 12.05
C GLY A 179 -16.10 8.61 13.24
N PHE A 180 -15.52 8.93 14.38
CA PHE A 180 -16.28 9.36 15.56
C PHE A 180 -16.97 10.71 15.36
N ALA A 181 -16.34 11.67 14.69
CA ALA A 181 -16.99 12.93 14.33
C ALA A 181 -18.24 12.72 13.46
N PHE A 182 -18.14 11.84 12.43
CA PHE A 182 -19.30 11.45 11.62
C PHE A 182 -20.41 10.81 12.46
N VAL A 183 -20.05 9.93 13.38
CA VAL A 183 -21.03 9.29 14.28
C VAL A 183 -21.77 10.33 15.12
N ILE A 184 -21.07 11.30 15.71
CA ILE A 184 -21.70 12.37 16.50
C ILE A 184 -22.71 13.16 15.66
N VAL A 185 -22.33 13.58 14.45
CA VAL A 185 -23.20 14.36 13.56
C VAL A 185 -24.42 13.55 13.14
N LEU A 186 -24.21 12.31 12.68
CA LEU A 186 -25.31 11.47 12.19
C LEU A 186 -26.25 11.02 13.31
N MET A 187 -25.72 10.67 14.49
CA MET A 187 -26.56 10.36 15.66
C MET A 187 -27.32 11.59 16.15
N GLY A 188 -26.70 12.76 16.14
CA GLY A 188 -27.39 14.02 16.48
C GLY A 188 -28.57 14.31 15.54
N LEU A 189 -28.38 14.11 14.24
CA LEU A 189 -29.45 14.24 13.25
C LEU A 189 -30.54 13.19 13.46
N LEU A 190 -30.17 11.93 13.67
CA LEU A 190 -31.14 10.84 13.89
C LEU A 190 -32.00 11.12 15.12
N LEU A 191 -31.38 11.51 16.24
CA LEU A 191 -32.15 11.84 17.47
C LEU A 191 -33.02 13.08 17.30
N HIS A 192 -32.58 14.09 16.54
CA HIS A 192 -33.34 15.28 16.26
C HIS A 192 -34.62 14.95 15.46
N PHE A 193 -34.51 14.17 14.39
CA PHE A 193 -35.64 13.76 13.58
C PHE A 193 -36.58 12.81 14.34
N HIS A 194 -36.03 11.86 15.09
CA HIS A 194 -36.84 10.96 15.92
C HIS A 194 -37.67 11.71 16.99
N ALA A 195 -37.10 12.79 17.55
CA ALA A 195 -37.79 13.66 18.48
C ALA A 195 -38.94 14.47 17.80
N GLN A 196 -38.77 14.84 16.52
CA GLN A 196 -39.82 15.54 15.75
C GLN A 196 -40.96 14.60 15.34
N ASP A 197 -40.65 13.37 14.90
CA ASP A 197 -41.65 12.38 14.52
C ASP A 197 -42.48 11.91 15.73
N GLY A 198 -41.96 11.97 16.96
CA GLY A 198 -42.68 11.69 18.19
C GLY A 198 -43.61 12.83 18.68
N LEU A 199 -43.59 14.00 18.01
CA LEU A 199 -44.41 15.17 18.31
C LEU A 199 -45.56 15.34 17.31
N THR A 200 -45.67 14.50 16.26
CA THR A 200 -46.77 14.40 15.31
C THR A 200 -47.64 13.17 15.59
#